data_ed863892e41afe253e1333d7fd546887
#
_entry.id   ed863892e41afe253e1333d7fd546887
#
_cell.length_a   1.000
_cell.length_b   1.000
_cell.length_c   1.000
_cell.angle_alpha   90.00
_cell.angle_beta   90.00
_cell.angle_gamma   90.00
#
_symmetry.space_group_name_H-M   'P 1'
#
loop_
_entity.id
_entity.type
_entity.pdbx_description
1 polymer ?
#
loop_
_entity_poly.entity_id
_entity_poly.type
_entity_poly.pdbx_seq_one_letter_code
_entity_poly.pdbx_strand_id
1 'polypeptide(L)'
;MAVLLNEAGHDKAADLVQDALMSSINVAEVVSKCIEFGFPEQLALEYIQGSNITIVDFDLEHAILAGELRKRASKAILSLGDRACIATAIKQDAMAVTADRIWSTLDLGCKIEVIR
;
A
#
# COMPACT_ATOMS: atom_id res chain seq x y z
N MET A 1 -0.93 -4.91 -6.21
CA MET A 1 -0.50 -4.27 -4.97
C MET A 1 -0.50 -2.76 -5.10
N ALA A 2 -0.80 -2.06 -4.05
CA ALA A 2 -0.79 -0.61 -4.04
C ALA A 2 0.57 -0.09 -3.57
N VAL A 3 0.91 1.12 -4.01
CA VAL A 3 2.15 1.80 -3.64
C VAL A 3 1.79 3.15 -3.04
N LEU A 4 2.56 3.60 -2.06
CA LEU A 4 2.36 4.88 -1.40
C LEU A 4 3.47 5.83 -1.81
N LEU A 5 3.09 7.09 -2.08
CA LEU A 5 4.03 8.11 -2.49
C LEU A 5 3.89 9.34 -1.60
N ASN A 6 5.00 9.99 -1.34
CA ASN A 6 4.95 11.35 -0.81
C ASN A 6 4.37 12.24 -1.90
N GLU A 7 3.59 13.23 -1.48
CA GLU A 7 2.77 14.04 -2.37
C GLU A 7 3.51 14.83 -3.44
N ALA A 8 4.77 15.09 -3.28
CA ALA A 8 5.46 16.10 -4.05
C ALA A 8 5.78 15.64 -5.47
N GLY A 9 4.86 15.86 -6.39
CA GLY A 9 5.19 15.88 -7.81
C GLY A 9 5.50 14.57 -8.50
N HIS A 10 5.15 13.44 -7.91
CA HIS A 10 5.39 12.14 -8.54
C HIS A 10 4.16 11.75 -9.34
N ASP A 11 4.20 11.97 -10.63
CA ASP A 11 3.07 11.66 -11.50
C ASP A 11 3.39 10.63 -12.58
N LYS A 12 4.60 10.07 -12.57
CA LYS A 12 5.02 9.11 -13.57
C LYS A 12 5.35 7.76 -12.96
N ALA A 13 5.00 6.69 -13.65
CA ALA A 13 5.24 5.34 -13.16
C ALA A 13 6.70 5.08 -12.84
N ALA A 14 7.63 5.65 -13.61
CA ALA A 14 9.06 5.45 -13.37
C ALA A 14 9.52 6.04 -12.04
N ASP A 15 8.85 7.09 -11.56
CA ASP A 15 9.19 7.74 -10.30
C ASP A 15 8.50 7.11 -9.10
N LEU A 16 7.47 6.29 -9.33
CA LEU A 16 6.64 5.74 -8.27
C LEU A 16 7.41 4.85 -7.30
N VAL A 17 8.49 4.22 -7.74
CA VAL A 17 9.25 3.29 -6.93
C VAL A 17 10.31 3.99 -6.09
N GLN A 18 10.71 5.20 -6.46
CA GLN A 18 11.86 5.86 -5.83
C GLN A 18 11.58 6.45 -4.45
N ASP A 19 10.39 6.99 -4.25
CA ASP A 19 10.02 7.58 -2.96
C ASP A 19 8.81 6.88 -2.37
N ALA A 20 8.69 5.59 -2.64
CA ALA A 20 7.52 4.82 -2.21
C ALA A 20 7.61 4.50 -0.73
N LEU A 21 6.43 4.45 -0.11
CA LEU A 21 6.26 3.96 1.24
C LEU A 21 5.49 2.65 1.17
N MET A 22 5.74 1.75 2.10
CA MET A 22 5.03 0.49 2.16
C MET A 22 4.75 0.15 3.62
N SER A 23 3.49 -0.18 3.92
CA SER A 23 3.15 -0.68 5.24
C SER A 23 3.81 -2.03 5.49
N SER A 24 4.24 -2.27 6.72
CA SER A 24 4.79 -3.57 7.10
C SER A 24 3.79 -4.72 6.89
N ILE A 25 2.48 -4.43 6.92
CA ILE A 25 1.46 -5.43 6.56
C ILE A 25 1.60 -5.83 5.09
N ASN A 26 1.87 -4.88 4.22
CA ASN A 26 2.02 -5.16 2.79
C ASN A 26 3.32 -5.91 2.51
N VAL A 27 4.34 -5.73 3.33
CA VAL A 27 5.56 -6.55 3.28
C VAL A 27 5.19 -8.02 3.50
N ALA A 28 4.35 -8.30 4.51
CA ALA A 28 3.91 -9.66 4.78
C ALA A 28 3.16 -10.25 3.58
N GLU A 29 2.35 -9.44 2.91
CA GLU A 29 1.65 -9.89 1.71
C GLU A 29 2.62 -10.26 0.58
N VAL A 30 3.62 -9.45 0.36
CA VAL A 30 4.61 -9.71 -0.69
C VAL A 30 5.37 -10.99 -0.41
N VAL A 31 5.82 -11.18 0.82
CA VAL A 31 6.52 -12.40 1.22
C VAL A 31 5.63 -13.62 1.03
N SER A 32 4.36 -13.52 1.48
CA SER A 32 3.40 -14.61 1.32
C SER A 32 3.17 -14.97 -0.15
N LYS A 33 3.04 -13.96 -1.00
CA LYS A 33 2.83 -14.19 -2.44
C LYS A 33 4.02 -14.88 -3.08
N CYS A 34 5.24 -14.49 -2.71
CA CYS A 34 6.43 -15.17 -3.20
C CYS A 34 6.38 -16.67 -2.87
N ILE A 35 6.04 -16.99 -1.64
CA ILE A 35 5.96 -18.37 -1.20
C ILE A 35 4.86 -19.13 -1.96
N GLU A 36 3.68 -18.50 -2.11
CA GLU A 36 2.55 -19.12 -2.83
C GLU A 36 2.88 -19.44 -4.28
N PHE A 37 3.68 -18.59 -4.93
CA PHE A 37 4.06 -18.81 -6.32
C PHE A 37 5.33 -19.66 -6.46
N GLY A 38 5.83 -20.22 -5.37
CA GLY A 38 6.98 -21.12 -5.42
C GLY A 38 8.33 -20.42 -5.54
N PHE A 39 8.39 -19.12 -5.27
CA PHE A 39 9.66 -18.41 -5.25
C PHE A 39 10.24 -18.38 -3.84
N PRO A 40 11.57 -18.33 -3.72
CA PRO A 40 12.19 -18.15 -2.39
C PRO A 40 11.78 -16.80 -1.80
N GLU A 41 11.46 -16.78 -0.52
CA GLU A 41 11.11 -15.53 0.16
C GLU A 41 12.23 -14.50 0.09
N GLN A 42 13.47 -14.96 -0.06
CA GLN A 42 14.63 -14.10 -0.19
C GLN A 42 14.49 -13.11 -1.36
N LEU A 43 13.80 -13.50 -2.43
CA LEU A 43 13.59 -12.60 -3.57
C LEU A 43 12.76 -11.39 -3.17
N ALA A 44 11.73 -11.59 -2.34
CA ALA A 44 10.92 -10.48 -1.86
C ALA A 44 11.75 -9.52 -1.02
N LEU A 45 12.57 -10.07 -0.12
CA LEU A 45 13.42 -9.27 0.74
C LEU A 45 14.44 -8.46 -0.08
N GLU A 46 15.07 -9.09 -1.06
CA GLU A 46 16.02 -8.42 -1.93
C GLU A 46 15.37 -7.30 -2.73
N TYR A 47 14.16 -7.54 -3.24
CA TYR A 47 13.43 -6.52 -3.97
C TYR A 47 13.13 -5.30 -3.09
N ILE A 48 12.63 -5.54 -1.90
CA ILE A 48 12.26 -4.47 -0.97
C ILE A 48 13.51 -3.70 -0.53
N GLN A 49 14.59 -4.39 -0.17
CA GLN A 49 15.82 -3.77 0.29
C GLN A 49 16.58 -3.08 -0.83
N GLY A 50 16.48 -3.59 -2.05
CA GLY A 50 17.14 -3.00 -3.21
C GLY A 50 16.39 -1.82 -3.83
N SER A 51 15.14 -1.60 -3.43
CA SER A 51 14.34 -0.47 -3.88
C SER A 51 14.43 0.64 -2.85
N ASN A 52 14.16 1.88 -3.24
CA ASN A 52 14.13 2.99 -2.29
C ASN A 52 12.79 3.08 -1.57
N ILE A 53 12.26 1.92 -1.20
CA ILE A 53 10.98 1.84 -0.50
C ILE A 53 11.23 1.98 1.01
N THR A 54 10.55 2.94 1.62
CA THR A 54 10.60 3.12 3.08
C THR A 54 9.48 2.32 3.70
N ILE A 55 9.81 1.43 4.63
CA ILE A 55 8.82 0.63 5.33
C ILE A 55 8.27 1.42 6.51
N VAL A 56 6.96 1.49 6.60
CA VAL A 56 6.26 2.16 7.70
C VAL A 56 5.61 1.09 8.57
N ASP A 57 5.93 1.12 9.86
CA ASP A 57 5.37 0.14 10.79
C ASP A 57 3.87 0.32 10.95
N PHE A 58 3.15 -0.79 10.88
CA PHE A 58 1.71 -0.80 11.09
C PHE A 58 1.45 -0.87 12.59
N ASP A 59 1.35 0.30 13.22
CA ASP A 59 1.20 0.40 14.67
C ASP A 59 -0.29 0.44 15.08
N LEU A 60 -0.56 0.72 16.35
CA LEU A 60 -1.92 0.73 16.86
C LEU A 60 -2.79 1.78 16.18
N GLU A 61 -2.25 2.98 15.93
CA GLU A 61 -3.03 4.03 15.26
C GLU A 61 -3.39 3.61 13.84
N HIS A 62 -2.45 3.00 13.13
CA HIS A 62 -2.72 2.46 11.79
C HIS A 62 -3.78 1.38 11.86
N ALA A 63 -3.71 0.51 12.86
CA ALA A 63 -4.65 -0.59 13.01
C ALA A 63 -6.08 -0.07 13.25
N ILE A 64 -6.22 0.94 14.11
CA ILE A 64 -7.53 1.53 14.38
C ILE A 64 -8.09 2.17 13.11
N LEU A 65 -7.28 2.93 12.41
CA LEU A 65 -7.70 3.60 11.18
C LEU A 65 -8.08 2.59 10.11
N ALA A 66 -7.27 1.54 9.94
CA ALA A 66 -7.56 0.48 8.97
C ALA A 66 -8.88 -0.22 9.32
N GLY A 67 -9.14 -0.42 10.61
CA GLY A 67 -10.41 -0.99 11.07
C GLY A 67 -11.59 -0.10 10.74
N GLU A 68 -11.43 1.20 10.96
CA GLU A 68 -12.49 2.19 10.67
C GLU A 68 -12.82 2.26 9.18
N LEU A 69 -11.87 1.98 8.31
CA LEU A 69 -12.11 1.98 6.87
C LEU A 69 -13.13 0.93 6.43
N ARG A 70 -13.45 -0.03 7.29
CA ARG A 70 -14.52 -0.98 7.02
C ARG A 70 -15.86 -0.26 6.83
N LYS A 71 -16.02 0.91 7.41
CA LYS A 71 -17.24 1.72 7.24
C LYS A 71 -17.37 2.22 5.80
N ARG A 72 -16.28 2.26 5.05
CA ARG A 72 -16.25 2.80 3.68
C ARG A 72 -16.49 1.73 2.63
N ALA A 73 -16.10 0.48 2.91
CA ALA A 73 -16.21 -0.59 1.94
C ALA A 73 -16.20 -1.94 2.63
N SER A 74 -16.85 -2.92 1.99
CA SER A 74 -16.92 -4.27 2.52
C SER A 74 -15.57 -4.98 2.41
N LYS A 75 -15.47 -6.10 3.09
CA LYS A 75 -14.30 -6.97 3.08
C LYS A 75 -13.97 -7.47 1.67
N ALA A 76 -15.00 -7.64 0.83
CA ALA A 76 -14.80 -8.10 -0.55
C ALA A 76 -14.15 -7.02 -1.41
N ILE A 77 -14.32 -5.75 -1.04
CA ILE A 77 -13.80 -4.61 -1.82
C ILE A 77 -12.44 -4.16 -1.30
N LEU A 78 -12.29 -4.06 0.02
CA LEU A 78 -11.02 -3.68 0.64
C LEU A 78 -10.58 -4.75 1.63
N SER A 79 -9.54 -5.47 1.28
CA SER A 79 -8.89 -6.45 2.17
C SER A 79 -8.18 -5.71 3.31
N LEU A 80 -7.69 -6.47 4.29
CA LEU A 80 -6.88 -5.90 5.36
C LEU A 80 -5.63 -5.22 4.78
N GLY A 81 -4.97 -5.85 3.82
CA GLY A 81 -3.79 -5.26 3.18
C GLY A 81 -4.10 -3.95 2.48
N ASP A 82 -5.24 -3.89 1.79
CA ASP A 82 -5.70 -2.66 1.14
C ASP A 82 -5.92 -1.56 2.17
N ARG A 83 -6.59 -1.90 3.26
CA ARG A 83 -6.89 -0.93 4.32
C ARG A 83 -5.63 -0.48 5.05
N ALA A 84 -4.66 -1.37 5.20
CA ALA A 84 -3.37 -1.02 5.78
C ALA A 84 -2.63 -0.02 4.88
N CYS A 85 -2.66 -0.24 3.58
CA CYS A 85 -2.06 0.68 2.61
C CYS A 85 -2.70 2.06 2.71
N ILE A 86 -4.02 2.11 2.72
CA ILE A 86 -4.77 3.38 2.79
C ILE A 86 -4.52 4.07 4.13
N ALA A 87 -4.53 3.33 5.24
CA ALA A 87 -4.25 3.91 6.55
C ALA A 87 -2.86 4.54 6.59
N THR A 88 -1.87 3.88 6.00
CA THR A 88 -0.52 4.42 5.92
C THR A 88 -0.50 5.71 5.08
N ALA A 89 -1.23 5.73 3.96
CA ALA A 89 -1.33 6.93 3.13
C ALA A 89 -1.92 8.11 3.92
N ILE A 90 -2.97 7.85 4.68
CA ILE A 90 -3.60 8.89 5.50
C ILE A 90 -2.64 9.40 6.56
N LYS A 91 -2.00 8.51 7.30
CA LYS A 91 -1.11 8.89 8.40
C LYS A 91 0.15 9.59 7.93
N GLN A 92 0.64 9.23 6.76
CA GLN A 92 1.88 9.80 6.21
C GLN A 92 1.60 10.96 5.23
N ASP A 93 0.34 11.32 5.07
CA ASP A 93 -0.08 12.37 4.11
C ASP A 93 0.49 12.05 2.72
N ALA A 94 0.29 10.82 2.29
CA ALA A 94 0.80 10.32 1.01
C ALA A 94 -0.36 9.95 0.10
N MET A 95 -0.06 9.81 -1.19
CA MET A 95 -1.02 9.38 -2.17
C MET A 95 -0.95 7.85 -2.30
N ALA A 96 -2.09 7.19 -2.27
CA ALA A 96 -2.15 5.75 -2.49
C ALA A 96 -2.26 5.48 -3.99
N VAL A 97 -1.39 4.62 -4.50
CA VAL A 97 -1.35 4.24 -5.91
C VAL A 97 -1.78 2.79 -6.04
N THR A 98 -2.75 2.53 -6.90
CA THR A 98 -3.34 1.21 -7.03
C THR A 98 -3.69 0.93 -8.49
N ALA A 99 -3.74 -0.35 -8.85
CA ALA A 99 -4.29 -0.79 -10.15
C ALA A 99 -5.79 -1.06 -10.05
N ASP A 100 -6.36 -1.02 -8.85
CA ASP A 100 -7.78 -1.31 -8.64
C ASP A 100 -8.61 -0.05 -8.77
N ARG A 101 -9.39 0.02 -9.85
CA ARG A 101 -10.19 1.20 -10.17
C ARG A 101 -11.26 1.53 -9.14
N ILE A 102 -11.70 0.53 -8.38
CA ILE A 102 -12.79 0.76 -7.44
C ILE A 102 -12.38 1.72 -6.32
N TRP A 103 -11.09 1.81 -6.01
CA TRP A 103 -10.61 2.72 -4.96
C TRP A 103 -10.95 4.18 -5.28
N SER A 104 -10.97 4.56 -6.55
CA SER A 104 -11.27 5.93 -6.93
C SER A 104 -12.74 6.30 -6.72
N THR A 105 -13.60 5.32 -6.55
CA THR A 105 -15.04 5.54 -6.34
C THR A 105 -15.39 5.63 -4.86
N LEU A 106 -14.42 5.43 -3.97
CA LEU A 106 -14.63 5.39 -2.53
C LEU A 106 -14.06 6.66 -1.89
N ASP A 107 -14.70 7.11 -0.82
CA ASP A 107 -14.19 8.23 -0.04
C ASP A 107 -13.28 7.67 1.05
N LEU A 108 -12.00 7.61 0.77
CA LEU A 108 -11.04 6.90 1.62
C LEU A 108 -10.19 7.82 2.51
N GLY A 109 -10.28 9.13 2.33
CA GLY A 109 -9.55 10.07 3.18
C GLY A 109 -8.12 10.37 2.75
N CYS A 110 -7.71 9.88 1.59
CA CYS A 110 -6.42 10.21 1.00
C CYS A 110 -6.60 10.32 -0.51
N LYS A 111 -5.59 10.85 -1.18
CA LYS A 111 -5.60 10.89 -2.63
C LYS A 111 -5.32 9.51 -3.19
N ILE A 112 -6.04 9.15 -4.24
CA ILE A 112 -5.92 7.85 -4.90
C ILE A 112 -5.51 8.08 -6.36
N GLU A 113 -4.46 7.39 -6.78
CA GLU A 113 -4.03 7.38 -8.17
C GLU A 113 -4.20 5.98 -8.73
N VAL A 114 -4.98 5.84 -9.79
CA VAL A 114 -5.16 4.56 -10.45
C VAL A 114 -4.24 4.50 -11.66
N ILE A 115 -3.37 3.48 -11.71
CA ILE A 115 -2.32 3.38 -12.72
C ILE A 115 -2.62 2.36 -13.81
N ARG A 116 -3.86 2.00 -14.00
CA ARG A 116 -4.22 1.04 -15.03
C ARG A 116 -4.62 1.71 -16.29
#